data_37cab8df00fd7125017b078656e051b8
#
_entry.id   37cab8df00fd7125017b078656e051b8
#
_cell.length_a   1.000
_cell.length_b   1.000
_cell.length_c   1.000
_cell.angle_alpha   90.00
_cell.angle_beta   90.00
_cell.angle_gamma   90.00
#
_symmetry.space_group_name_H-M   'P 1'
#
loop_
_entity.id
_entity.type
_entity.pdbx_description
1 polymer ?
#
loop_
_entity_poly.entity_id
_entity_poly.type
_entity_poly.pdbx_seq_one_letter_code
_entity_poly.pdbx_strand_id
1 'polypeptide(L)'
;MKGKEFSSVQQYTQLWSMQTGLCQMAFMSHGMRRRAVTLTIFLITVLALSGGVWRFAYLQGLDQLSARGQADLSLASDRLVGQLQRYRDLAVFLADHPQVEAVLRGASPQAGQAFLQKIADKSAALDVQVIDTRRVVLASSRSALNETVLDRRFVRRALGGALGWGHGPDMPLTDRAYFHAAPVFNDLGRVEGAVIVATDLNGIDYDWRGSNPAAFFTDDNGVVQIANRSELLFWQRKNGAVGLTPPQGAWGEFSAVTVKGHEIWNMKWGPYLPDTAL
;
A
#
# COMPACT_ATOMS: atom_id res chain seq x y z
N MET A 1 45.73 -95.66 32.17
CA MET A 1 46.18 -94.48 31.45
C MET A 1 45.33 -94.33 30.14
N LYS A 2 44.17 -93.73 30.16
CA LYS A 2 43.38 -93.34 29.01
C LYS A 2 42.50 -92.17 29.45
N GLY A 3 42.81 -90.98 29.08
CA GLY A 3 41.97 -89.86 29.53
C GLY A 3 42.52 -88.46 29.28
N LYS A 4 43.37 -88.23 28.26
CA LYS A 4 43.89 -86.88 27.97
C LYS A 4 43.83 -86.44 26.46
N GLU A 5 43.32 -87.20 25.53
CA GLU A 5 43.29 -86.78 24.10
C GLU A 5 41.96 -86.30 23.60
N PHE A 6 40.87 -86.34 24.36
CA PHE A 6 39.54 -85.96 23.89
C PHE A 6 39.20 -84.47 24.13
N SER A 7 40.06 -83.75 24.90
CA SER A 7 39.79 -82.32 25.22
C SER A 7 40.26 -81.32 24.14
N SER A 8 41.24 -81.71 23.32
CA SER A 8 41.86 -80.77 22.36
C SER A 8 41.02 -80.60 21.08
N VAL A 9 40.34 -81.65 20.61
CA VAL A 9 39.55 -81.59 19.38
C VAL A 9 38.28 -80.75 19.56
N GLN A 10 37.66 -80.76 20.72
CA GLN A 10 36.46 -79.95 20.99
C GLN A 10 36.76 -78.39 21.11
N GLN A 11 38.00 -78.09 21.54
CA GLN A 11 38.44 -76.72 21.66
C GLN A 11 38.71 -76.05 20.30
N TYR A 12 39.23 -76.85 19.34
CA TYR A 12 39.46 -76.36 17.97
C TYR A 12 38.20 -76.18 17.17
N THR A 13 37.17 -76.98 17.36
CA THR A 13 35.89 -76.84 16.69
C THR A 13 35.09 -75.61 17.19
N GLN A 14 35.22 -75.30 18.46
CA GLN A 14 34.59 -74.08 18.99
C GLN A 14 35.25 -72.78 18.47
N LEU A 15 36.61 -72.78 18.39
CA LEU A 15 37.34 -71.63 17.84
C LEU A 15 37.05 -71.39 16.35
N TRP A 16 36.86 -72.44 15.55
CA TRP A 16 36.54 -72.39 14.15
C TRP A 16 35.08 -71.86 13.88
N SER A 17 34.16 -72.22 14.74
CA SER A 17 32.76 -71.73 14.61
C SER A 17 32.63 -70.25 15.02
N MET A 18 33.45 -69.79 15.97
CA MET A 18 33.51 -68.36 16.33
C MET A 18 34.15 -67.51 15.24
N GLN A 19 35.16 -67.97 14.55
CA GLN A 19 35.86 -67.22 13.52
C GLN A 19 35.02 -67.11 12.23
N THR A 20 34.25 -68.13 11.86
CA THR A 20 33.35 -68.12 10.72
C THR A 20 32.11 -67.24 11.00
N GLY A 21 31.61 -67.18 12.25
CA GLY A 21 30.53 -66.31 12.68
C GLY A 21 30.87 -64.81 12.62
N LEU A 22 32.07 -64.47 13.06
CA LEU A 22 32.55 -63.09 13.01
C LEU A 22 32.85 -62.61 11.58
N CYS A 23 33.34 -63.47 10.68
CA CYS A 23 33.57 -63.12 9.31
C CYS A 23 32.24 -62.97 8.53
N GLN A 24 31.20 -63.74 8.87
CA GLN A 24 29.87 -63.63 8.25
C GLN A 24 29.11 -62.39 8.71
N MET A 25 29.25 -61.98 10.00
CA MET A 25 28.69 -60.68 10.50
C MET A 25 29.37 -59.46 9.91
N ALA A 26 30.73 -59.51 9.73
CA ALA A 26 31.47 -58.44 9.10
C ALA A 26 31.13 -58.27 7.62
N PHE A 27 30.86 -59.36 6.89
CA PHE A 27 30.47 -59.31 5.46
C PHE A 27 29.03 -58.80 5.27
N MET A 28 28.10 -59.14 6.16
CA MET A 28 26.72 -58.66 6.18
C MET A 28 26.65 -57.14 6.49
N SER A 29 27.52 -56.62 7.34
CA SER A 29 27.61 -55.22 7.70
C SER A 29 28.05 -54.35 6.53
N HIS A 30 28.92 -54.77 5.64
CA HIS A 30 29.42 -54.06 4.49
C HIS A 30 28.33 -53.88 3.39
N GLY A 31 27.54 -54.91 3.12
CA GLY A 31 26.44 -54.84 2.18
C GLY A 31 25.29 -53.95 2.64
N MET A 32 24.95 -54.02 3.92
CA MET A 32 23.93 -53.18 4.55
C MET A 32 24.37 -51.71 4.63
N ARG A 33 25.64 -51.46 4.94
CA ARG A 33 26.24 -50.13 4.98
C ARG A 33 26.27 -49.45 3.59
N ARG A 34 26.60 -50.20 2.52
CA ARG A 34 26.52 -49.67 1.13
C ARG A 34 25.10 -49.37 0.72
N ARG A 35 24.12 -50.19 1.05
CA ARG A 35 22.69 -49.94 0.77
C ARG A 35 22.19 -48.71 1.55
N ALA A 36 22.57 -48.57 2.80
CA ALA A 36 22.23 -47.39 3.61
C ALA A 36 22.83 -46.11 3.02
N VAL A 37 24.10 -46.13 2.60
CA VAL A 37 24.78 -44.98 1.97
C VAL A 37 24.07 -44.59 0.64
N THR A 38 23.76 -45.56 -0.22
CA THR A 38 23.05 -45.27 -1.49
C THR A 38 21.66 -44.71 -1.26
N LEU A 39 20.90 -45.24 -0.29
CA LEU A 39 19.58 -44.68 0.10
C LEU A 39 19.70 -43.27 0.66
N THR A 40 20.70 -42.98 1.47
CA THR A 40 20.95 -41.65 2.03
C THR A 40 21.30 -40.65 0.93
N ILE A 41 22.17 -41.01 -0.02
CA ILE A 41 22.54 -40.17 -1.15
C ILE A 41 21.29 -39.91 -2.02
N PHE A 42 20.52 -40.94 -2.31
CA PHE A 42 19.27 -40.79 -3.07
C PHE A 42 18.29 -39.84 -2.37
N LEU A 43 18.09 -40.00 -1.06
CA LEU A 43 17.21 -39.12 -0.27
C LEU A 43 17.68 -37.67 -0.28
N ILE A 44 19.00 -37.45 -0.10
CA ILE A 44 19.59 -36.10 -0.16
C ILE A 44 19.39 -35.47 -1.55
N THR A 45 19.57 -36.26 -2.61
CA THR A 45 19.37 -35.77 -3.99
C THR A 45 17.92 -35.40 -4.22
N VAL A 46 16.96 -36.24 -3.80
CA VAL A 46 15.52 -35.92 -3.91
C VAL A 46 15.15 -34.68 -3.13
N LEU A 47 15.65 -34.53 -1.89
CA LEU A 47 15.42 -33.34 -1.07
C LEU A 47 16.03 -32.07 -1.69
N ALA A 48 17.23 -32.17 -2.25
CA ALA A 48 17.88 -31.04 -2.94
C ALA A 48 17.12 -30.61 -4.20
N LEU A 49 16.69 -31.58 -5.01
CA LEU A 49 15.88 -31.30 -6.20
C LEU A 49 14.52 -30.71 -5.84
N SER A 50 13.84 -31.30 -4.85
CA SER A 50 12.54 -30.79 -4.37
C SER A 50 12.67 -29.35 -3.82
N GLY A 51 13.70 -29.10 -3.01
CA GLY A 51 13.98 -27.74 -2.49
C GLY A 51 14.34 -26.76 -3.60
N GLY A 52 15.09 -27.20 -4.61
CA GLY A 52 15.43 -26.37 -5.77
C GLY A 52 14.19 -25.98 -6.60
N VAL A 53 13.33 -26.96 -6.91
CA VAL A 53 12.07 -26.73 -7.65
C VAL A 53 11.13 -25.83 -6.85
N TRP A 54 10.97 -26.08 -5.54
CA TRP A 54 10.15 -25.27 -4.67
C TRP A 54 10.64 -23.81 -4.63
N ARG A 55 11.95 -23.60 -4.44
CA ARG A 55 12.54 -22.27 -4.45
C ARG A 55 12.35 -21.54 -5.79
N PHE A 56 12.57 -22.26 -6.89
CA PHE A 56 12.35 -21.69 -8.23
C PHE A 56 10.90 -21.28 -8.45
N ALA A 57 9.94 -22.16 -8.14
CA ALA A 57 8.51 -21.89 -8.28
C ALA A 57 8.07 -20.72 -7.36
N TYR A 58 8.58 -20.65 -6.14
CA TYR A 58 8.31 -19.57 -5.21
C TYR A 58 8.78 -18.21 -5.76
N LEU A 59 10.03 -18.13 -6.26
CA LEU A 59 10.57 -16.89 -6.80
C LEU A 59 9.83 -16.45 -8.08
N GLN A 60 9.50 -17.38 -8.96
CA GLN A 60 8.72 -17.09 -10.16
C GLN A 60 7.30 -16.64 -9.81
N GLY A 61 6.71 -17.21 -8.77
CA GLY A 61 5.41 -16.77 -8.24
C GLY A 61 5.45 -15.32 -7.74
N LEU A 62 6.51 -14.92 -7.02
CA LEU A 62 6.68 -13.54 -6.57
C LEU A 62 6.82 -12.55 -7.74
N ASP A 63 7.61 -12.89 -8.76
CA ASP A 63 7.78 -12.05 -9.95
C ASP A 63 6.44 -11.87 -10.68
N GLN A 64 5.64 -12.93 -10.79
CA GLN A 64 4.32 -12.89 -11.42
C GLN A 64 3.30 -12.08 -10.60
N LEU A 65 3.30 -12.21 -9.27
CA LEU A 65 2.46 -11.41 -8.39
C LEU A 65 2.84 -9.92 -8.47
N SER A 66 4.13 -9.61 -8.49
CA SER A 66 4.61 -8.24 -8.65
C SER A 66 4.16 -7.62 -9.98
N ALA A 67 4.27 -8.36 -11.08
CA ALA A 67 3.82 -7.87 -12.39
C ALA A 67 2.30 -7.61 -12.43
N ARG A 68 1.50 -8.50 -11.83
CA ARG A 68 0.05 -8.27 -11.69
C ARG A 68 -0.25 -7.07 -10.80
N GLY A 69 0.42 -6.97 -9.64
CA GLY A 69 0.24 -5.84 -8.73
C GLY A 69 0.59 -4.49 -9.38
N GLN A 70 1.63 -4.44 -10.23
CA GLN A 70 1.96 -3.23 -10.99
C GLN A 70 0.86 -2.85 -12.00
N ALA A 71 0.28 -3.83 -12.70
CA ALA A 71 -0.83 -3.57 -13.61
C ALA A 71 -2.08 -3.08 -12.87
N ASP A 72 -2.43 -3.71 -11.75
CA ASP A 72 -3.57 -3.32 -10.92
C ASP A 72 -3.35 -1.91 -10.31
N LEU A 73 -2.12 -1.60 -9.87
CA LEU A 73 -1.78 -0.29 -9.33
C LEU A 73 -1.86 0.81 -10.42
N SER A 74 -1.41 0.52 -11.65
CA SER A 74 -1.53 1.50 -12.74
C SER A 74 -3.00 1.82 -13.03
N LEU A 75 -3.86 0.80 -13.07
CA LEU A 75 -5.30 0.98 -13.26
C LEU A 75 -5.95 1.76 -12.11
N ALA A 76 -5.57 1.47 -10.87
CA ALA A 76 -6.05 2.19 -9.70
C ALA A 76 -5.58 3.66 -9.71
N SER A 77 -4.33 3.91 -10.11
CA SER A 77 -3.77 5.26 -10.27
C SER A 77 -4.50 6.05 -11.34
N ASP A 78 -4.73 5.47 -12.52
CA ASP A 78 -5.45 6.12 -13.62
C ASP A 78 -6.89 6.47 -13.20
N ARG A 79 -7.55 5.58 -12.48
CA ARG A 79 -8.89 5.82 -11.94
C ARG A 79 -8.89 6.97 -10.93
N LEU A 80 -7.96 7.00 -9.99
CA LEU A 80 -7.83 8.07 -9.00
C LEU A 80 -7.56 9.42 -9.69
N VAL A 81 -6.57 9.44 -10.58
CA VAL A 81 -6.23 10.65 -11.34
C VAL A 81 -7.44 11.15 -12.12
N GLY A 82 -8.18 10.26 -12.81
CA GLY A 82 -9.39 10.62 -13.52
C GLY A 82 -10.49 11.19 -12.63
N GLN A 83 -10.67 10.67 -11.41
CA GLN A 83 -11.60 11.21 -10.43
C GLN A 83 -11.18 12.62 -9.96
N LEU A 84 -9.89 12.81 -9.63
CA LEU A 84 -9.39 14.12 -9.18
C LEU A 84 -9.37 15.15 -10.31
N GLN A 85 -9.10 14.74 -11.54
CA GLN A 85 -9.12 15.63 -12.71
C GLN A 85 -10.49 16.29 -12.92
N ARG A 86 -11.60 15.61 -12.67
CA ARG A 86 -12.94 16.20 -12.77
C ARG A 86 -13.10 17.42 -11.88
N TYR A 87 -12.58 17.39 -10.67
CA TYR A 87 -12.65 18.53 -9.74
C TYR A 87 -11.69 19.65 -10.12
N ARG A 88 -10.52 19.30 -10.68
CA ARG A 88 -9.62 20.29 -11.28
C ARG A 88 -10.28 21.02 -12.43
N ASP A 89 -10.91 20.28 -13.34
CA ASP A 89 -11.57 20.84 -14.52
C ASP A 89 -12.79 21.69 -14.10
N LEU A 90 -13.50 21.26 -13.05
CA LEU A 90 -14.56 22.07 -12.43
C LEU A 90 -14.02 23.39 -11.90
N ALA A 91 -12.88 23.40 -11.18
CA ALA A 91 -12.30 24.62 -10.66
C ALA A 91 -11.91 25.59 -11.80
N VAL A 92 -11.31 25.07 -12.86
CA VAL A 92 -10.96 25.88 -14.07
C VAL A 92 -12.20 26.43 -14.75
N PHE A 93 -13.21 25.61 -14.97
CA PHE A 93 -14.48 26.05 -15.58
C PHE A 93 -15.19 27.13 -14.77
N LEU A 94 -15.19 26.99 -13.45
CA LEU A 94 -15.80 27.98 -12.56
C LEU A 94 -15.00 29.29 -12.51
N ALA A 95 -13.67 29.23 -12.67
CA ALA A 95 -12.83 30.43 -12.67
C ALA A 95 -13.20 31.41 -13.81
N ASP A 96 -13.67 30.90 -14.93
CA ASP A 96 -14.10 31.71 -16.09
C ASP A 96 -15.63 31.94 -16.10
N HIS A 97 -16.33 31.58 -15.01
CA HIS A 97 -17.79 31.69 -14.99
C HIS A 97 -18.26 33.09 -14.60
N PRO A 98 -19.23 33.73 -15.33
CA PRO A 98 -19.70 35.09 -15.06
C PRO A 98 -20.23 35.33 -13.64
N GLN A 99 -20.79 34.28 -12.98
CA GLN A 99 -21.27 34.39 -11.60
C GLN A 99 -20.10 34.53 -10.61
N VAL A 100 -18.96 33.90 -10.87
CA VAL A 100 -17.76 34.01 -10.03
C VAL A 100 -17.16 35.39 -10.20
N GLU A 101 -17.04 35.89 -11.41
CA GLU A 101 -16.63 37.29 -11.66
C GLU A 101 -17.55 38.29 -10.95
N ALA A 102 -18.87 38.09 -11.02
CA ALA A 102 -19.81 38.96 -10.35
C ALA A 102 -19.60 38.98 -8.83
N VAL A 103 -19.31 37.83 -8.21
CA VAL A 103 -18.98 37.74 -6.78
C VAL A 103 -17.69 38.54 -6.44
N LEU A 104 -16.66 38.42 -7.27
CA LEU A 104 -15.41 39.18 -7.08
C LEU A 104 -15.61 40.68 -7.25
N ARG A 105 -16.51 41.11 -8.11
CA ARG A 105 -16.88 42.50 -8.31
C ARG A 105 -17.89 43.05 -7.29
N GLY A 106 -18.23 42.28 -6.25
CA GLY A 106 -19.08 42.72 -5.13
C GLY A 106 -20.58 42.49 -5.33
N ALA A 107 -20.98 41.52 -6.19
CA ALA A 107 -22.37 41.08 -6.26
C ALA A 107 -22.84 40.46 -4.93
N SER A 108 -24.18 40.32 -4.78
CA SER A 108 -24.75 39.75 -3.56
C SER A 108 -24.12 38.41 -3.18
N PRO A 109 -23.54 38.29 -1.98
CA PRO A 109 -22.95 37.04 -1.49
C PRO A 109 -23.95 35.86 -1.49
N GLN A 110 -25.23 36.15 -1.23
CA GLN A 110 -26.28 35.13 -1.19
C GLN A 110 -26.54 34.52 -2.59
N ALA A 111 -26.49 35.29 -3.66
CA ALA A 111 -26.62 34.79 -5.00
C ALA A 111 -25.42 33.92 -5.41
N GLY A 112 -24.21 34.34 -5.04
CA GLY A 112 -23.01 33.57 -5.21
C GLY A 112 -23.06 32.25 -4.45
N GLN A 113 -23.45 32.29 -3.18
CA GLN A 113 -23.60 31.09 -2.33
C GLN A 113 -24.60 30.10 -2.91
N ALA A 114 -25.81 30.53 -3.32
CA ALA A 114 -26.81 29.66 -3.91
C ALA A 114 -26.31 29.00 -5.23
N PHE A 115 -25.59 29.76 -6.05
CA PHE A 115 -24.95 29.23 -7.26
C PHE A 115 -23.91 28.16 -6.93
N LEU A 116 -22.96 28.43 -6.01
CA LEU A 116 -21.90 27.50 -5.64
C LEU A 116 -22.46 26.24 -4.94
N GLN A 117 -23.50 26.38 -4.11
CA GLN A 117 -24.19 25.25 -3.50
C GLN A 117 -24.80 24.33 -4.57
N LYS A 118 -25.51 24.90 -5.56
CA LYS A 118 -26.06 24.11 -6.67
C LYS A 118 -24.98 23.38 -7.45
N ILE A 119 -23.80 23.97 -7.62
CA ILE A 119 -22.66 23.32 -8.29
C ILE A 119 -22.10 22.20 -7.42
N ALA A 120 -21.86 22.45 -6.13
CA ALA A 120 -21.34 21.45 -5.20
C ALA A 120 -22.26 20.21 -5.12
N ASP A 121 -23.58 20.43 -5.02
CA ASP A 121 -24.58 19.34 -4.97
C ASP A 121 -24.60 18.51 -6.27
N LYS A 122 -24.39 19.13 -7.43
CA LYS A 122 -24.38 18.44 -8.73
C LYS A 122 -23.06 17.70 -9.01
N SER A 123 -21.94 18.22 -8.52
CA SER A 123 -20.61 17.67 -8.76
C SER A 123 -20.14 16.71 -7.68
N ALA A 124 -20.89 16.60 -6.56
CA ALA A 124 -20.49 15.94 -5.33
C ALA A 124 -19.17 16.52 -4.75
N ALA A 125 -18.88 17.79 -5.02
CA ALA A 125 -17.78 18.48 -4.36
C ALA A 125 -18.11 18.69 -2.89
N LEU A 126 -17.09 18.55 -2.02
CA LEU A 126 -17.26 18.79 -0.59
C LEU A 126 -17.60 20.24 -0.32
N ASP A 127 -16.87 21.16 -0.92
CA ASP A 127 -17.12 22.60 -0.90
C ASP A 127 -16.55 23.27 -2.15
N VAL A 128 -17.16 24.39 -2.54
CA VAL A 128 -16.67 25.28 -3.60
C VAL A 128 -16.62 26.69 -3.03
N GLN A 129 -15.45 27.32 -3.08
CA GLN A 129 -15.20 28.64 -2.51
C GLN A 129 -14.67 29.60 -3.56
N VAL A 130 -15.05 30.86 -3.45
CA VAL A 130 -14.46 32.00 -4.18
C VAL A 130 -13.75 32.88 -3.16
N ILE A 131 -12.47 33.12 -3.37
CA ILE A 131 -11.64 33.96 -2.51
C ILE A 131 -11.06 35.13 -3.27
N ASP A 132 -10.85 36.25 -2.57
CA ASP A 132 -10.12 37.40 -3.10
C ASP A 132 -8.59 37.22 -3.02
N THR A 133 -7.84 38.21 -3.50
CA THR A 133 -6.37 38.23 -3.45
C THR A 133 -5.82 38.29 -2.02
N ARG A 134 -6.62 38.68 -1.02
CA ARG A 134 -6.30 38.67 0.40
C ARG A 134 -6.68 37.37 1.08
N ARG A 135 -7.18 36.39 0.32
CA ARG A 135 -7.63 35.06 0.79
C ARG A 135 -8.93 35.11 1.61
N VAL A 136 -9.70 36.19 1.51
CA VAL A 136 -11.01 36.27 2.17
C VAL A 136 -12.05 35.54 1.34
N VAL A 137 -12.85 34.68 1.99
CA VAL A 137 -13.94 33.94 1.36
C VAL A 137 -15.11 34.90 1.08
N LEU A 138 -15.34 35.17 -0.19
CA LEU A 138 -16.43 36.03 -0.66
C LEU A 138 -17.73 35.26 -0.87
N ALA A 139 -17.65 34.02 -1.33
CA ALA A 139 -18.76 33.11 -1.44
C ALA A 139 -18.29 31.67 -1.25
N SER A 140 -19.14 30.83 -0.66
CA SER A 140 -18.86 29.41 -0.45
C SER A 140 -20.15 28.61 -0.50
N SER A 141 -20.07 27.35 -0.92
CA SER A 141 -21.20 26.43 -0.89
C SER A 141 -21.55 25.96 0.53
N ARG A 142 -20.56 25.88 1.44
CA ARG A 142 -20.74 25.33 2.79
C ARG A 142 -19.98 26.06 3.88
N SER A 143 -18.84 26.68 3.59
CA SER A 143 -18.00 27.35 4.57
C SER A 143 -18.53 28.73 4.96
N ALA A 144 -18.06 29.25 6.09
CA ALA A 144 -18.43 30.59 6.56
C ALA A 144 -17.84 31.66 5.63
N LEU A 145 -18.65 32.73 5.42
CA LEU A 145 -18.21 33.90 4.65
C LEU A 145 -17.32 34.81 5.49
N ASN A 146 -16.47 35.60 4.81
CA ASN A 146 -15.52 36.54 5.40
C ASN A 146 -14.43 35.90 6.28
N GLU A 147 -14.30 34.59 6.25
CA GLU A 147 -13.16 33.90 6.83
C GLU A 147 -11.94 33.99 5.91
N THR A 148 -10.74 33.98 6.51
CA THR A 148 -9.49 33.96 5.76
C THR A 148 -9.00 32.53 5.58
N VAL A 149 -8.87 32.09 4.33
CA VAL A 149 -8.30 30.79 4.01
C VAL A 149 -6.82 30.74 4.42
N LEU A 150 -6.41 29.60 4.99
CA LEU A 150 -5.02 29.39 5.41
C LEU A 150 -4.03 29.58 4.24
N ASP A 151 -2.84 30.08 4.57
CA ASP A 151 -1.78 30.33 3.58
C ASP A 151 -1.12 29.02 3.13
N ARG A 152 -1.82 28.23 2.35
CA ARG A 152 -1.35 26.96 1.82
C ARG A 152 -0.68 27.12 0.46
N ARG A 153 0.21 26.18 0.12
CA ARG A 153 0.93 26.20 -1.15
C ARG A 153 -0.01 26.27 -2.37
N PHE A 154 -1.13 25.54 -2.36
CA PHE A 154 -2.08 25.55 -3.47
C PHE A 154 -2.79 26.88 -3.62
N VAL A 155 -3.12 27.56 -2.52
CA VAL A 155 -3.72 28.91 -2.53
C VAL A 155 -2.74 29.94 -3.08
N ARG A 156 -1.50 29.97 -2.57
CA ARG A 156 -0.45 30.87 -3.09
C ARG A 156 -0.20 30.66 -4.57
N ARG A 157 -0.23 29.40 -5.02
CA ARG A 157 -0.02 29.07 -6.43
C ARG A 157 -1.15 29.60 -7.30
N ALA A 158 -2.42 29.47 -6.86
CA ALA A 158 -3.56 30.00 -7.57
C ALA A 158 -3.54 31.55 -7.63
N LEU A 159 -3.28 32.20 -6.51
CA LEU A 159 -3.16 33.65 -6.48
C LEU A 159 -1.92 34.19 -7.24
N GLY A 160 -0.93 33.33 -7.50
CA GLY A 160 0.18 33.59 -8.41
C GLY A 160 -0.11 33.32 -9.89
N GLY A 161 -1.35 32.98 -10.27
CA GLY A 161 -1.77 32.79 -11.65
C GLY A 161 -1.57 31.38 -12.21
N ALA A 162 -1.31 30.38 -11.37
CA ALA A 162 -1.14 28.99 -11.80
C ALA A 162 -2.05 28.04 -11.01
N LEU A 163 -2.54 26.98 -11.65
CA LEU A 163 -3.35 25.97 -10.97
C LEU A 163 -2.63 25.43 -9.73
N GLY A 164 -3.32 25.46 -8.59
CA GLY A 164 -2.87 24.90 -7.31
C GLY A 164 -3.59 23.61 -6.99
N TRP A 165 -2.90 22.73 -6.27
CA TRP A 165 -3.49 21.52 -5.69
C TRP A 165 -2.78 21.17 -4.38
N GLY A 166 -3.51 20.46 -3.53
CA GLY A 166 -2.99 20.03 -2.23
C GLY A 166 -4.00 19.20 -1.47
N HIS A 167 -3.58 18.66 -0.36
CA HIS A 167 -4.42 17.94 0.60
C HIS A 167 -4.22 18.54 2.00
N GLY A 168 -5.18 18.31 2.88
CA GLY A 168 -5.05 18.71 4.28
C GLY A 168 -6.36 18.72 5.04
N PRO A 169 -6.30 18.88 6.36
CA PRO A 169 -7.45 18.96 7.26
C PRO A 169 -8.05 20.37 7.33
N ASP A 170 -7.99 21.14 6.26
CA ASP A 170 -8.26 22.58 6.28
C ASP A 170 -9.75 22.95 6.24
N MET A 171 -10.63 21.94 6.28
CA MET A 171 -12.07 22.13 6.27
C MET A 171 -12.69 21.64 7.57
N PRO A 172 -13.62 22.40 8.17
CA PRO A 172 -14.32 21.96 9.38
C PRO A 172 -15.23 20.72 9.18
N LEU A 173 -15.40 20.28 7.95
CA LEU A 173 -16.31 19.19 7.57
C LEU A 173 -15.64 17.82 7.42
N THR A 174 -14.32 17.77 7.25
CA THR A 174 -13.56 16.51 7.10
C THR A 174 -12.08 16.72 7.43
N ASP A 175 -11.47 15.71 8.04
CA ASP A 175 -10.03 15.68 8.30
C ASP A 175 -9.21 15.35 7.05
N ARG A 176 -9.89 14.97 5.93
CA ARG A 176 -9.26 14.48 4.72
C ARG A 176 -9.93 15.07 3.48
N ALA A 177 -9.39 16.18 3.00
CA ALA A 177 -9.82 16.81 1.77
C ALA A 177 -8.67 16.96 0.77
N TYR A 178 -9.00 16.90 -0.51
CA TYR A 178 -8.12 17.27 -1.61
C TYR A 178 -8.66 18.53 -2.28
N PHE A 179 -7.76 19.48 -2.53
CA PHE A 179 -8.11 20.80 -3.02
C PHE A 179 -7.55 21.03 -4.42
N HIS A 180 -8.37 21.62 -5.27
CA HIS A 180 -7.95 22.25 -6.51
C HIS A 180 -8.27 23.73 -6.45
N ALA A 181 -7.31 24.59 -6.80
CA ALA A 181 -7.49 26.02 -6.83
C ALA A 181 -7.13 26.55 -8.22
N ALA A 182 -8.06 27.28 -8.83
CA ALA A 182 -7.89 27.91 -10.14
C ALA A 182 -7.89 29.43 -9.99
N PRO A 183 -6.92 30.15 -10.61
CA PRO A 183 -6.91 31.62 -10.63
C PRO A 183 -8.07 32.17 -11.42
N VAL A 184 -8.67 33.27 -10.94
CA VAL A 184 -9.63 34.06 -11.69
C VAL A 184 -8.92 35.30 -12.20
N PHE A 185 -8.94 35.50 -13.51
CA PHE A 185 -8.29 36.62 -14.16
C PHE A 185 -9.31 37.68 -14.56
N ASN A 186 -8.91 38.95 -14.50
CA ASN A 186 -9.67 40.03 -15.09
C ASN A 186 -9.35 40.20 -16.59
N ASP A 187 -10.08 41.10 -17.25
CA ASP A 187 -9.89 41.42 -18.65
C ASP A 187 -8.46 41.87 -19.02
N LEU A 188 -7.68 42.34 -18.02
CA LEU A 188 -6.28 42.75 -18.18
C LEU A 188 -5.28 41.60 -17.93
N GLY A 189 -5.76 40.39 -17.71
CA GLY A 189 -4.92 39.21 -17.38
C GLY A 189 -4.30 39.22 -16.00
N ARG A 190 -4.80 40.02 -15.06
CA ARG A 190 -4.34 40.04 -13.66
C ARG A 190 -5.25 39.15 -12.80
N VAL A 191 -4.67 38.48 -11.83
CA VAL A 191 -5.43 37.65 -10.87
C VAL A 191 -6.25 38.56 -9.94
N GLU A 192 -7.57 38.41 -9.92
CA GLU A 192 -8.49 39.08 -8.98
C GLU A 192 -8.88 38.21 -7.80
N GLY A 193 -8.71 36.90 -7.91
CA GLY A 193 -9.03 35.94 -6.87
C GLY A 193 -8.77 34.51 -7.30
N ALA A 194 -9.36 33.58 -6.59
CA ALA A 194 -9.28 32.16 -6.97
C ALA A 194 -10.57 31.41 -6.61
N VAL A 195 -10.88 30.37 -7.39
CA VAL A 195 -11.88 29.36 -7.06
C VAL A 195 -11.16 28.17 -6.44
N ILE A 196 -11.65 27.74 -5.28
CA ILE A 196 -11.16 26.53 -4.60
C ILE A 196 -12.28 25.49 -4.62
N VAL A 197 -11.98 24.28 -5.13
CA VAL A 197 -12.86 23.12 -5.09
C VAL A 197 -12.27 22.09 -4.16
N ALA A 198 -13.01 21.75 -3.12
CA ALA A 198 -12.64 20.71 -2.16
C ALA A 198 -13.34 19.40 -2.49
N THR A 199 -12.60 18.29 -2.42
CA THR A 199 -13.09 16.92 -2.65
C THR A 199 -12.90 16.10 -1.40
N ASP A 200 -13.91 15.33 -0.99
CA ASP A 200 -13.83 14.40 0.13
C ASP A 200 -13.08 13.13 -0.28
N LEU A 201 -11.93 12.89 0.34
CA LEU A 201 -11.15 11.67 0.13
C LEU A 201 -11.83 10.43 0.74
N ASN A 202 -12.68 10.59 1.76
CA ASN A 202 -13.41 9.46 2.35
C ASN A 202 -14.41 8.86 1.36
N GLY A 203 -15.03 9.69 0.51
CA GLY A 203 -15.91 9.23 -0.57
C GLY A 203 -15.16 8.38 -1.60
N ILE A 204 -13.94 8.78 -1.95
CA ILE A 204 -13.08 8.03 -2.88
C ILE A 204 -12.69 6.67 -2.29
N ASP A 205 -12.27 6.63 -1.01
CA ASP A 205 -11.93 5.38 -0.32
C ASP A 205 -13.13 4.42 -0.27
N TYR A 206 -14.33 4.96 -0.04
CA TYR A 206 -15.55 4.16 0.05
C TYR A 206 -15.81 3.39 -1.25
N ASP A 207 -15.65 4.02 -2.41
CA ASP A 207 -15.83 3.41 -3.73
C ASP A 207 -14.82 2.29 -4.02
N TRP A 208 -13.67 2.30 -3.34
CA TRP A 208 -12.58 1.32 -3.54
C TRP A 208 -12.52 0.26 -2.46
N ARG A 209 -13.27 0.44 -1.36
CA ARG A 209 -13.21 -0.44 -0.19
C ARG A 209 -13.48 -1.90 -0.56
N GLY A 210 -12.62 -2.78 -0.06
CA GLY A 210 -12.75 -4.23 -0.24
C GLY A 210 -12.26 -4.77 -1.59
N SER A 211 -11.75 -3.92 -2.50
CA SER A 211 -11.08 -4.41 -3.72
C SER A 211 -9.76 -5.10 -3.38
N ASN A 212 -9.39 -6.11 -4.15
CA ASN A 212 -8.10 -6.77 -4.11
C ASN A 212 -7.29 -6.42 -5.37
N PRO A 213 -5.97 -6.29 -5.29
CA PRO A 213 -5.11 -6.28 -4.11
C PRO A 213 -5.28 -5.03 -3.24
N ALA A 214 -4.64 -5.04 -2.05
CA ALA A 214 -4.55 -3.82 -1.24
C ALA A 214 -3.76 -2.74 -1.99
N ALA A 215 -4.36 -1.57 -2.15
CA ALA A 215 -3.76 -0.42 -2.80
C ALA A 215 -3.88 0.81 -1.91
N PHE A 216 -2.82 1.62 -1.89
CA PHE A 216 -2.81 2.88 -1.16
C PHE A 216 -1.96 3.92 -1.88
N PHE A 217 -2.25 5.19 -1.61
CA PHE A 217 -1.52 6.33 -2.15
C PHE A 217 -1.02 7.22 -1.01
N THR A 218 0.22 7.62 -1.10
CA THR A 218 0.87 8.47 -0.09
C THR A 218 1.03 9.90 -0.58
N ASP A 219 1.15 10.81 0.38
CA ASP A 219 1.59 12.16 0.12
C ASP A 219 3.13 12.25 -0.05
N ASP A 220 3.65 13.47 -0.23
CA ASP A 220 5.10 13.75 -0.36
C ASP A 220 5.90 13.37 0.90
N ASN A 221 5.26 13.22 2.06
CA ASN A 221 5.87 12.79 3.32
C ASN A 221 5.78 11.26 3.53
N GLY A 222 5.22 10.53 2.55
CA GLY A 222 5.00 9.11 2.63
C GLY A 222 3.83 8.69 3.52
N VAL A 223 2.95 9.62 3.93
CA VAL A 223 1.75 9.30 4.73
C VAL A 223 0.63 8.84 3.83
N VAL A 224 0.02 7.69 4.14
CA VAL A 224 -1.10 7.12 3.39
C VAL A 224 -2.33 8.01 3.53
N GLN A 225 -2.74 8.64 2.43
CA GLN A 225 -3.88 9.54 2.35
C GLN A 225 -5.12 8.87 1.75
N ILE A 226 -4.95 7.91 0.87
CA ILE A 226 -6.02 7.17 0.21
C ILE A 226 -5.67 5.69 0.25
N ALA A 227 -6.62 4.82 0.61
CA ALA A 227 -6.43 3.38 0.61
C ALA A 227 -7.76 2.63 0.43
N ASN A 228 -7.71 1.50 -0.27
CA ASN A 228 -8.87 0.58 -0.34
C ASN A 228 -9.02 -0.27 0.95
N ARG A 229 -8.08 -0.12 1.87
CA ARG A 229 -8.07 -0.68 3.23
C ARG A 229 -7.97 0.45 4.23
N SER A 230 -9.07 0.76 4.91
CA SER A 230 -9.14 1.88 5.86
C SER A 230 -8.13 1.78 7.00
N GLU A 231 -7.68 0.58 7.31
CA GLU A 231 -6.69 0.28 8.34
C GLU A 231 -5.30 0.84 8.01
N LEU A 232 -5.00 1.04 6.73
CA LEU A 232 -3.72 1.59 6.25
C LEU A 232 -3.67 3.12 6.30
N LEU A 233 -4.79 3.80 6.54
CA LEU A 233 -4.83 5.25 6.55
C LEU A 233 -3.92 5.83 7.64
N PHE A 234 -3.19 6.89 7.27
CA PHE A 234 -2.21 7.59 8.11
C PHE A 234 -0.95 6.80 8.48
N TRP A 235 -0.79 5.58 7.97
CA TRP A 235 0.50 4.89 8.07
C TRP A 235 1.53 5.62 7.24
N GLN A 236 2.80 5.55 7.65
CA GLN A 236 3.87 6.28 6.99
C GLN A 236 4.91 5.35 6.38
N ARG A 237 5.18 5.54 5.10
CA ARG A 237 6.34 4.97 4.44
C ARG A 237 7.52 5.92 4.56
N LYS A 238 8.52 5.52 5.33
CA LYS A 238 9.76 6.29 5.44
C LYS A 238 10.70 5.95 4.30
N ASN A 239 11.39 6.96 3.76
CA ASN A 239 12.38 6.76 2.71
C ASN A 239 13.48 5.79 3.18
N GLY A 240 13.75 4.74 2.38
CA GLY A 240 14.75 3.73 2.67
C GLY A 240 14.33 2.66 3.71
N ALA A 241 13.18 2.78 4.34
CA ALA A 241 12.66 1.75 5.24
C ALA A 241 11.80 0.74 4.47
N VAL A 242 11.79 -0.51 4.95
CA VAL A 242 10.91 -1.57 4.44
C VAL A 242 9.56 -1.47 5.15
N GLY A 243 8.48 -1.56 4.37
CA GLY A 243 7.12 -1.54 4.90
C GLY A 243 6.59 -0.16 5.31
N LEU A 244 5.60 -0.16 6.17
CA LEU A 244 4.93 1.03 6.70
C LEU A 244 5.13 1.13 8.21
N THR A 245 5.19 2.34 8.73
CA THR A 245 5.19 2.65 10.16
C THR A 245 3.78 3.04 10.58
N PRO A 246 3.18 2.38 11.59
CA PRO A 246 1.85 2.73 12.07
C PRO A 246 1.82 4.11 12.73
N PRO A 247 0.68 4.81 12.69
CA PRO A 247 0.46 6.00 13.50
C PRO A 247 0.44 5.64 15.00
N GLN A 248 0.64 6.63 15.88
CA GLN A 248 0.58 6.42 17.33
C GLN A 248 -0.82 5.92 17.73
N GLY A 249 -0.85 4.83 18.50
CA GLY A 249 -2.11 4.21 18.95
C GLY A 249 -2.78 3.29 17.93
N ALA A 250 -2.18 3.00 16.80
CA ALA A 250 -2.70 2.01 15.86
C ALA A 250 -2.68 0.59 16.45
N TRP A 251 -3.74 -0.16 16.18
CA TRP A 251 -3.88 -1.56 16.60
C TRP A 251 -3.34 -2.46 15.50
N GLY A 252 -2.44 -3.38 15.84
CA GLY A 252 -1.94 -4.41 14.95
C GLY A 252 -0.43 -4.55 14.97
N GLU A 253 0.04 -5.76 14.72
CA GLU A 253 1.44 -6.06 14.45
C GLU A 253 1.68 -5.99 12.94
N PHE A 254 2.71 -5.25 12.56
CA PHE A 254 3.19 -5.18 11.19
C PHE A 254 4.61 -5.70 11.12
N SER A 255 4.85 -6.64 10.22
CA SER A 255 6.19 -7.08 9.88
C SER A 255 6.39 -7.06 8.37
N ALA A 256 7.57 -6.67 7.94
CA ALA A 256 7.95 -6.67 6.54
C ALA A 256 9.29 -7.36 6.35
N VAL A 257 9.39 -8.20 5.31
CA VAL A 257 10.60 -8.93 4.96
C VAL A 257 10.90 -8.69 3.48
N THR A 258 12.16 -8.46 3.15
CA THR A 258 12.57 -8.32 1.75
C THR A 258 13.11 -9.64 1.24
N VAL A 259 12.52 -10.17 0.17
CA VAL A 259 12.98 -11.38 -0.52
C VAL A 259 13.26 -11.01 -1.98
N LYS A 260 14.53 -11.07 -2.38
CA LYS A 260 14.97 -10.79 -3.78
C LYS A 260 14.47 -9.45 -4.33
N GLY A 261 14.42 -8.41 -3.48
CA GLY A 261 13.95 -7.07 -3.87
C GLY A 261 12.43 -6.85 -3.76
N HIS A 262 11.65 -7.91 -3.52
CA HIS A 262 10.22 -7.79 -3.22
C HIS A 262 10.00 -7.66 -1.72
N GLU A 263 9.19 -6.69 -1.32
CA GLU A 263 8.76 -6.55 0.07
C GLU A 263 7.51 -7.40 0.30
N ILE A 264 7.59 -8.30 1.26
CA ILE A 264 6.48 -9.13 1.71
C ILE A 264 6.04 -8.59 3.07
N TRP A 265 4.80 -8.13 3.13
CA TRP A 265 4.22 -7.55 4.33
C TRP A 265 3.27 -8.55 4.98
N ASN A 266 3.38 -8.68 6.30
CA ASN A 266 2.44 -9.43 7.11
C ASN A 266 1.82 -8.48 8.13
N MET A 267 0.49 -8.35 8.08
CA MET A 267 -0.27 -7.48 8.95
C MET A 267 -1.23 -8.34 9.78
N LYS A 268 -1.03 -8.33 11.09
CA LYS A 268 -1.96 -8.94 12.05
C LYS A 268 -2.85 -7.86 12.62
N TRP A 269 -4.08 -7.90 12.23
CA TRP A 269 -5.13 -7.08 12.82
C TRP A 269 -5.62 -7.77 14.10
N GLY A 270 -6.03 -7.04 15.13
CA GLY A 270 -6.44 -7.58 16.43
C GLY A 270 -7.38 -8.81 16.35
N PRO A 271 -7.84 -9.36 17.49
CA PRO A 271 -8.40 -10.72 17.59
C PRO A 271 -9.66 -11.02 16.76
N TYR A 272 -10.22 -10.00 16.11
CA TYR A 272 -11.46 -10.11 15.32
C TYR A 272 -11.28 -10.06 13.80
N LEU A 273 -10.07 -9.85 13.31
CA LEU A 273 -9.79 -9.79 11.86
C LEU A 273 -8.77 -10.87 11.48
N PRO A 274 -8.97 -11.57 10.37
CA PRO A 274 -8.05 -12.60 9.91
C PRO A 274 -6.70 -11.98 9.54
N ASP A 275 -5.62 -12.74 9.79
CA ASP A 275 -4.28 -12.41 9.33
C ASP A 275 -4.30 -12.26 7.80
N THR A 276 -3.87 -11.13 7.29
CA THR A 276 -3.78 -10.87 5.85
C THR A 276 -2.31 -10.76 5.46
N ALA A 277 -1.86 -11.64 4.57
CA ALA A 277 -0.60 -11.48 3.85
C ALA A 277 -0.86 -10.58 2.63
N LEU A 278 -0.11 -9.52 2.51
CA LEU A 278 -0.13 -8.57 1.39
C LEU A 278 1.13 -8.68 0.56
#